data_1f21bdecf56c6c7957a64669f5b62427
#
_entry.id   1f21bdecf56c6c7957a64669f5b62427
#
_cell.length_a   1.000
_cell.length_b   1.000
_cell.length_c   1.000
_cell.angle_alpha   90.00
_cell.angle_beta   90.00
_cell.angle_gamma   90.00
#
_symmetry.space_group_name_H-M   'P 1'
#
loop_
_entity.id
_entity.type
_entity.pdbx_description
1 polymer ?
#
loop_
_entity_poly.entity_id
_entity_poly.type
_entity_poly.pdbx_seq_one_letter_code
_entity_poly.pdbx_strand_id
1 'polypeptide(L)'
;MQRLAGTCPEIKPVYGEIERREERIGANTMEYKSFLIKYAEIGLKGKNRSYFEDCLVNQVRENLSHLGDYHVRKEQGRIYVDCPDGYDYDDTVDCLSKIFGIVGFMPVMEIESTNWDDICKMTVEFVEESFEKKDFTFKMFCKRGDKSYPKTSPEIASDLGGVILDHFPGLSVDVLHPEKSITVEVRSQAYIYSDGYKGVGGMPVGCNGKAMLLLSGGIDSPVAGYMIAKRGVSIDATYFHAPPYTSERAKQKVIDLAKQISKYVGPIKLNIVNFTDIQMYIYETCPHEELTILMRRYMMRIAEEIANRSNCLALITGESLGQVASQTMQSLNCTNAVCEMPVYRPLIGFDKSEIVEISQRIGTFETSILPYEDCCTIYVAKHPVTKPILKVIERSEKLLEEKIDEMVTKAIDEREVIKIKQEN
;
A
#
# COMPACT_ATOMS: atom_id res chain seq x y z
N MET A 1 42.75 11.05 9.95
CA MET A 1 43.21 9.67 10.15
C MET A 1 42.25 8.72 9.43
N GLN A 2 42.80 8.08 8.43
CA GLN A 2 42.13 7.08 7.56
C GLN A 2 41.81 5.77 8.30
N ARG A 3 40.85 5.05 7.72
CA ARG A 3 40.50 3.63 7.90
C ARG A 3 39.47 3.32 8.98
N LEU A 4 38.27 2.97 8.46
CA LEU A 4 37.68 1.64 8.60
C LEU A 4 36.53 1.55 7.56
N ALA A 5 36.92 1.20 6.32
CA ALA A 5 36.01 0.60 5.35
C ALA A 5 35.93 -0.89 5.71
N GLY A 6 34.97 -1.25 6.55
CA GLY A 6 34.56 -2.64 6.77
C GLY A 6 33.50 -2.98 5.74
N THR A 7 33.84 -3.89 4.83
CA THR A 7 32.93 -4.55 3.89
C THR A 7 31.77 -5.17 4.66
N CYS A 8 30.58 -4.61 4.48
CA CYS A 8 29.34 -5.25 4.92
C CYS A 8 29.21 -6.59 4.17
N PRO A 9 28.96 -7.72 4.85
CA PRO A 9 28.69 -8.95 4.14
C PRO A 9 27.39 -8.81 3.35
N GLU A 10 27.38 -9.28 2.10
CA GLU A 10 26.19 -9.40 1.28
C GLU A 10 25.13 -10.18 2.04
N ILE A 11 24.14 -9.49 2.58
CA ILE A 11 22.93 -10.10 3.11
C ILE A 11 22.11 -10.50 1.89
N LYS A 12 22.14 -11.78 1.55
CA LYS A 12 21.20 -12.35 0.58
C LYS A 12 19.79 -12.09 1.11
N PRO A 13 18.85 -11.56 0.29
CA PRO A 13 17.49 -11.30 0.72
C PRO A 13 16.82 -12.63 1.11
N VAL A 14 16.39 -12.73 2.37
CA VAL A 14 15.68 -13.90 2.95
C VAL A 14 14.20 -13.93 2.54
N TYR A 15 13.72 -12.89 1.89
CA TYR A 15 12.39 -12.89 1.25
C TYR A 15 12.66 -13.02 -0.24
N GLY A 16 12.20 -14.17 -0.75
CA GLY A 16 12.21 -14.40 -2.18
C GLY A 16 11.79 -13.13 -2.89
N GLU A 17 12.61 -12.72 -3.81
CA GLU A 17 12.20 -11.94 -4.94
C GLU A 17 10.74 -12.30 -5.19
N ILE A 18 9.87 -11.29 -5.41
CA ILE A 18 8.78 -11.55 -6.32
C ILE A 18 9.55 -12.06 -7.54
N GLU A 19 9.80 -13.38 -7.54
CA GLU A 19 10.08 -14.06 -8.77
C GLU A 19 8.97 -13.54 -9.65
N ARG A 20 9.30 -12.59 -10.52
CA ARG A 20 8.69 -12.58 -11.82
C ARG A 20 8.97 -14.00 -12.27
N ARG A 21 8.04 -14.90 -11.93
CA ARG A 21 7.98 -16.15 -12.62
C ARG A 21 7.77 -15.73 -14.07
N GLU A 22 8.88 -15.68 -14.77
CA GLU A 22 8.95 -15.71 -16.22
C GLU A 22 8.46 -17.07 -16.75
N GLU A 23 7.63 -17.76 -16.03
CA GLU A 23 6.58 -18.56 -16.60
C GLU A 23 5.44 -17.57 -16.86
N ARG A 24 5.60 -16.73 -17.93
CA ARG A 24 4.44 -16.26 -18.66
C ARG A 24 3.52 -17.46 -18.79
N ILE A 25 2.34 -17.37 -18.16
CA ILE A 25 1.20 -18.16 -18.58
C ILE A 25 1.18 -17.94 -20.08
N GLY A 26 1.47 -18.99 -20.87
CA GLY A 26 2.00 -18.96 -22.21
C GLY A 26 1.64 -17.72 -23.01
N ALA A 27 2.60 -17.18 -23.72
CA ALA A 27 2.42 -16.08 -24.70
C ALA A 27 1.60 -16.63 -25.90
N ASN A 28 0.45 -17.20 -25.63
CA ASN A 28 -0.49 -17.72 -26.59
C ASN A 28 -1.82 -17.00 -26.37
N THR A 29 -2.16 -16.15 -27.26
CA THR A 29 -3.42 -15.66 -27.85
C THR A 29 -4.73 -15.81 -27.04
N MET A 30 -4.76 -16.34 -25.82
CA MET A 30 -5.95 -16.35 -24.99
C MET A 30 -6.11 -14.99 -24.31
N GLU A 31 -7.07 -14.23 -24.80
CA GLU A 31 -7.55 -13.03 -24.15
C GLU A 31 -8.49 -13.44 -23.01
N TYR A 32 -7.96 -13.50 -21.78
CA TYR A 32 -8.81 -13.73 -20.62
C TYR A 32 -9.81 -12.58 -20.49
N LYS A 33 -11.11 -12.93 -20.55
CA LYS A 33 -12.16 -11.91 -20.51
C LYS A 33 -12.41 -11.32 -19.14
N SER A 34 -11.97 -11.99 -18.07
CA SER A 34 -12.18 -11.47 -16.72
C SER A 34 -11.12 -11.95 -15.72
N PHE A 35 -11.02 -11.22 -14.60
CA PHE A 35 -10.28 -11.62 -13.39
C PHE A 35 -11.22 -11.83 -12.22
N LEU A 36 -11.03 -12.91 -11.48
CA LEU A 36 -11.67 -13.16 -10.18
C LEU A 36 -10.84 -12.58 -9.06
N ILE A 37 -11.42 -11.69 -8.25
CA ILE A 37 -10.78 -11.10 -7.08
C ILE A 37 -11.10 -11.91 -5.81
N LYS A 38 -10.07 -12.21 -5.02
CA LYS A 38 -10.17 -12.77 -3.67
C LYS A 38 -9.86 -11.70 -2.63
N TYR A 39 -10.69 -11.60 -1.59
CA TYR A 39 -10.48 -10.77 -0.41
C TYR A 39 -10.60 -11.63 0.86
N ALA A 40 -9.98 -11.21 1.98
CA ALA A 40 -10.00 -11.97 3.23
C ALA A 40 -10.80 -11.25 4.33
N GLU A 41 -10.26 -10.17 4.89
CA GLU A 41 -10.85 -9.47 6.04
C GLU A 41 -12.28 -8.96 5.78
N ILE A 42 -12.58 -8.57 4.55
CA ILE A 42 -13.92 -8.14 4.14
C ILE A 42 -14.94 -9.25 4.40
N GLY A 43 -14.57 -10.51 4.15
CA GLY A 43 -15.41 -11.68 4.40
C GLY A 43 -15.83 -11.86 5.86
N LEU A 44 -15.06 -11.30 6.82
CA LEU A 44 -15.31 -11.40 8.26
C LEU A 44 -16.20 -10.27 8.81
N LYS A 45 -16.61 -9.30 7.98
CA LYS A 45 -17.33 -8.09 8.43
C LYS A 45 -18.83 -8.29 8.70
N GLY A 46 -19.31 -9.52 8.67
CA GLY A 46 -20.71 -9.86 9.01
C GLY A 46 -21.73 -9.03 8.22
N LYS A 47 -22.64 -8.34 8.91
CA LYS A 47 -23.69 -7.51 8.29
C LYS A 47 -23.16 -6.32 7.49
N ASN A 48 -21.95 -5.84 7.78
CA ASN A 48 -21.31 -4.72 7.07
C ASN A 48 -20.52 -5.16 5.84
N ARG A 49 -20.48 -6.45 5.52
CA ARG A 49 -19.69 -7.00 4.41
C ARG A 49 -20.00 -6.31 3.08
N SER A 50 -21.27 -6.07 2.76
CA SER A 50 -21.67 -5.43 1.50
C SER A 50 -21.04 -4.04 1.33
N TYR A 51 -21.02 -3.23 2.39
CA TYR A 51 -20.39 -1.92 2.38
C TYR A 51 -18.89 -1.98 2.00
N PHE A 52 -18.13 -2.91 2.60
CA PHE A 52 -16.70 -3.06 2.30
C PHE A 52 -16.45 -3.67 0.90
N GLU A 53 -17.34 -4.55 0.45
CA GLU A 53 -17.30 -5.05 -0.94
C GLU A 53 -17.55 -3.90 -1.93
N ASP A 54 -18.52 -3.03 -1.67
CA ASP A 54 -18.82 -1.87 -2.51
C ASP A 54 -17.65 -0.87 -2.54
N CYS A 55 -17.00 -0.63 -1.39
CA CYS A 55 -15.76 0.15 -1.33
C CYS A 55 -14.66 -0.46 -2.20
N LEU A 56 -14.47 -1.79 -2.15
CA LEU A 56 -13.46 -2.48 -2.97
C LEU A 56 -13.80 -2.39 -4.46
N VAL A 57 -15.06 -2.61 -4.84
CA VAL A 57 -15.52 -2.49 -6.23
C VAL A 57 -15.25 -1.09 -6.79
N ASN A 58 -15.58 -0.04 -6.03
CA ASN A 58 -15.35 1.34 -6.44
C ASN A 58 -13.84 1.63 -6.58
N GLN A 59 -13.03 1.17 -5.62
CA GLN A 59 -11.58 1.35 -5.68
C GLN A 59 -10.96 0.63 -6.89
N VAL A 60 -11.42 -0.59 -7.21
CA VAL A 60 -10.95 -1.32 -8.41
C VAL A 60 -11.32 -0.56 -9.68
N ARG A 61 -12.57 -0.06 -9.79
CA ARG A 61 -12.99 0.75 -10.94
C ARG A 61 -12.16 2.02 -11.11
N GLU A 62 -11.95 2.76 -10.03
CA GLU A 62 -11.15 3.99 -10.06
C GLU A 62 -9.71 3.73 -10.48
N ASN A 63 -9.09 2.65 -9.94
CA ASN A 63 -7.71 2.32 -10.27
C ASN A 63 -7.54 1.82 -11.72
N LEU A 64 -8.51 1.10 -12.28
CA LEU A 64 -8.44 0.60 -13.66
C LEU A 64 -8.93 1.62 -14.71
N SER A 65 -9.57 2.71 -14.29
CA SER A 65 -10.21 3.68 -15.21
C SER A 65 -9.25 4.33 -16.21
N HIS A 66 -7.97 4.37 -15.91
CA HIS A 66 -6.93 4.90 -16.81
C HIS A 66 -6.43 3.88 -17.83
N LEU A 67 -6.64 2.58 -17.60
CA LEU A 67 -6.22 1.49 -18.49
C LEU A 67 -7.31 1.11 -19.51
N GLY A 68 -8.57 1.50 -19.26
CA GLY A 68 -9.67 1.18 -20.19
C GLY A 68 -11.02 1.14 -19.51
N ASP A 69 -12.03 0.69 -20.25
CA ASP A 69 -13.41 0.59 -19.79
C ASP A 69 -13.68 -0.79 -19.17
N TYR A 70 -13.10 -1.01 -17.98
CA TYR A 70 -13.28 -2.23 -17.21
C TYR A 70 -14.62 -2.24 -16.49
N HIS A 71 -15.36 -3.35 -16.58
CA HIS A 71 -16.59 -3.53 -15.86
C HIS A 71 -16.37 -4.39 -14.60
N VAL A 72 -16.58 -3.81 -13.41
CA VAL A 72 -16.41 -4.53 -12.14
C VAL A 72 -17.78 -4.92 -11.61
N ARG A 73 -18.05 -6.22 -11.53
CA ARG A 73 -19.33 -6.80 -11.07
C ARG A 73 -19.17 -7.58 -9.76
N LYS A 74 -20.23 -7.52 -8.96
CA LYS A 74 -20.33 -8.30 -7.72
C LYS A 74 -21.41 -9.37 -7.91
N GLU A 75 -21.03 -10.64 -7.80
CA GLU A 75 -21.92 -11.75 -8.00
C GLU A 75 -21.74 -12.81 -6.91
N GLN A 76 -22.80 -13.11 -6.17
CA GLN A 76 -22.86 -14.17 -5.15
C GLN A 76 -21.64 -14.21 -4.20
N GLY A 77 -21.16 -13.04 -3.74
CA GLY A 77 -20.02 -12.92 -2.84
C GLY A 77 -18.65 -13.11 -3.50
N ARG A 78 -18.59 -12.92 -4.82
CA ARG A 78 -17.38 -12.81 -5.64
C ARG A 78 -17.34 -11.42 -6.29
N ILE A 79 -16.16 -10.98 -6.63
CA ILE A 79 -15.93 -9.77 -7.43
C ILE A 79 -15.18 -10.21 -8.68
N TYR A 80 -15.73 -9.86 -9.84
CA TYR A 80 -15.13 -10.10 -11.14
C TYR A 80 -14.79 -8.75 -11.78
N VAL A 81 -13.71 -8.72 -12.53
CA VAL A 81 -13.27 -7.61 -13.34
C VAL A 81 -13.30 -8.04 -14.78
N ASP A 82 -14.29 -7.60 -15.52
CA ASP A 82 -14.41 -7.90 -16.94
C ASP A 82 -13.55 -6.93 -17.73
N CYS A 83 -12.68 -7.46 -18.57
CA CYS A 83 -11.68 -6.71 -19.32
C CYS A 83 -12.26 -6.23 -20.65
N PRO A 84 -11.92 -5.03 -21.12
CA PRO A 84 -12.26 -4.58 -22.47
C PRO A 84 -11.43 -5.33 -23.52
N ASP A 85 -11.90 -5.36 -24.75
CA ASP A 85 -11.17 -5.96 -25.87
C ASP A 85 -9.81 -5.27 -26.05
N GLY A 86 -8.73 -6.04 -26.23
CA GLY A 86 -7.38 -5.53 -26.45
C GLY A 86 -6.73 -4.85 -25.23
N TYR A 87 -7.18 -5.15 -24.02
CA TYR A 87 -6.59 -4.63 -22.78
C TYR A 87 -5.13 -5.09 -22.60
N ASP A 88 -4.32 -4.28 -21.92
CA ASP A 88 -2.97 -4.69 -21.53
C ASP A 88 -3.03 -5.59 -20.29
N TYR A 89 -2.59 -6.84 -20.45
CA TYR A 89 -2.61 -7.84 -19.39
C TYR A 89 -1.65 -7.50 -18.25
N ASP A 90 -0.41 -7.11 -18.58
CA ASP A 90 0.64 -6.86 -17.59
C ASP A 90 0.33 -5.61 -16.77
N ASP A 91 -0.15 -4.53 -17.42
CA ASP A 91 -0.58 -3.31 -16.73
C ASP A 91 -1.80 -3.57 -15.84
N THR A 92 -2.74 -4.42 -16.27
CA THR A 92 -3.90 -4.83 -15.46
C THR A 92 -3.46 -5.60 -14.22
N VAL A 93 -2.56 -6.57 -14.37
CA VAL A 93 -2.00 -7.37 -13.27
C VAL A 93 -1.23 -6.47 -12.30
N ASP A 94 -0.39 -5.57 -12.80
CA ASP A 94 0.36 -4.62 -11.97
C ASP A 94 -0.58 -3.72 -11.18
N CYS A 95 -1.61 -3.17 -11.81
CA CYS A 95 -2.61 -2.33 -11.15
C CYS A 95 -3.37 -3.11 -10.05
N LEU A 96 -3.93 -4.28 -10.36
CA LEU A 96 -4.68 -5.10 -9.39
C LEU A 96 -3.81 -5.54 -8.21
N SER A 97 -2.52 -5.78 -8.43
CA SER A 97 -1.57 -6.20 -7.39
C SER A 97 -1.36 -5.16 -6.29
N LYS A 98 -1.61 -3.88 -6.58
CA LYS A 98 -1.39 -2.73 -5.68
C LYS A 98 -2.63 -2.31 -4.91
N ILE A 99 -3.82 -2.85 -5.23
CA ILE A 99 -5.09 -2.45 -4.62
C ILE A 99 -5.26 -3.08 -3.23
N PHE A 100 -5.38 -2.25 -2.20
CA PHE A 100 -5.69 -2.71 -0.85
C PHE A 100 -7.09 -3.34 -0.77
N GLY A 101 -7.19 -4.45 -0.06
CA GLY A 101 -8.38 -5.29 0.02
C GLY A 101 -8.27 -6.56 -0.83
N ILE A 102 -7.47 -6.57 -1.88
CA ILE A 102 -7.21 -7.74 -2.71
C ILE A 102 -6.11 -8.59 -2.07
N VAL A 103 -6.42 -9.83 -1.68
CA VAL A 103 -5.41 -10.79 -1.19
C VAL A 103 -4.85 -11.67 -2.29
N GLY A 104 -5.59 -11.78 -3.40
CA GLY A 104 -5.18 -12.47 -4.60
C GLY A 104 -6.22 -12.29 -5.69
N PHE A 105 -5.80 -12.46 -6.92
CA PHE A 105 -6.67 -12.42 -8.09
C PHE A 105 -6.13 -13.37 -9.16
N MET A 106 -6.99 -13.82 -10.03
CA MET A 106 -6.63 -14.77 -11.06
C MET A 106 -7.42 -14.53 -12.33
N PRO A 107 -6.80 -14.71 -13.50
CA PRO A 107 -7.52 -14.72 -14.75
C PRO A 107 -8.50 -15.91 -14.77
N VAL A 108 -9.69 -15.71 -15.35
CA VAL A 108 -10.78 -16.68 -15.37
C VAL A 108 -11.28 -16.86 -16.78
N MET A 109 -11.42 -18.10 -17.21
CA MET A 109 -12.23 -18.45 -18.36
C MET A 109 -13.67 -18.72 -17.88
N GLU A 110 -14.65 -18.18 -18.59
CA GLU A 110 -16.08 -18.34 -18.26
C GLU A 110 -16.91 -18.73 -19.48
N ILE A 111 -17.94 -19.53 -19.25
CA ILE A 111 -18.93 -19.88 -20.23
C ILE A 111 -20.35 -19.73 -19.68
N GLU A 112 -21.27 -19.21 -20.47
CA GLU A 112 -22.70 -19.06 -20.13
C GLU A 112 -23.48 -20.39 -20.19
N SER A 113 -22.84 -21.46 -19.73
CA SER A 113 -23.41 -22.81 -19.74
C SER A 113 -23.04 -23.57 -18.48
N THR A 114 -23.92 -24.42 -18.02
CA THR A 114 -23.66 -25.41 -16.96
C THR A 114 -23.81 -26.84 -17.47
N ASN A 115 -23.93 -27.01 -18.79
CA ASN A 115 -23.97 -28.33 -19.42
C ASN A 115 -22.62 -29.03 -19.19
N TRP A 116 -22.66 -30.32 -18.90
CA TRP A 116 -21.49 -31.10 -18.59
C TRP A 116 -20.48 -31.17 -19.75
N ASP A 117 -20.95 -31.35 -20.98
CA ASP A 117 -20.07 -31.45 -22.15
C ASP A 117 -19.37 -30.12 -22.44
N ASP A 118 -20.07 -28.99 -22.23
CA ASP A 118 -19.47 -27.65 -22.37
C ASP A 118 -18.39 -27.39 -21.29
N ILE A 119 -18.65 -27.85 -20.05
CA ILE A 119 -17.67 -27.72 -18.95
C ILE A 119 -16.41 -28.56 -19.25
N CYS A 120 -16.60 -29.80 -19.77
CA CYS A 120 -15.48 -30.66 -20.17
C CYS A 120 -14.65 -29.99 -21.27
N LYS A 121 -15.31 -29.47 -22.31
CA LYS A 121 -14.67 -28.76 -23.43
C LYS A 121 -13.88 -27.54 -22.93
N MET A 122 -14.53 -26.68 -22.14
CA MET A 122 -13.86 -25.52 -21.51
C MET A 122 -12.64 -25.94 -20.70
N THR A 123 -12.71 -27.07 -19.97
CA THR A 123 -11.61 -27.55 -19.14
C THR A 123 -10.40 -27.95 -20.00
N VAL A 124 -10.63 -28.60 -21.13
CA VAL A 124 -9.56 -28.96 -22.08
C VAL A 124 -8.96 -27.69 -22.71
N GLU A 125 -9.80 -26.79 -23.20
CA GLU A 125 -9.37 -25.50 -23.78
C GLU A 125 -8.53 -24.68 -22.76
N PHE A 126 -8.99 -24.60 -21.53
CA PHE A 126 -8.26 -23.91 -20.47
C PHE A 126 -6.85 -24.48 -20.25
N VAL A 127 -6.72 -25.80 -20.14
CA VAL A 127 -5.40 -26.45 -19.95
C VAL A 127 -4.52 -26.24 -21.18
N GLU A 128 -5.09 -26.35 -22.38
CA GLU A 128 -4.37 -26.16 -23.65
C GLU A 128 -3.79 -24.75 -23.74
N GLU A 129 -4.55 -23.75 -23.38
CA GLU A 129 -4.19 -22.34 -23.58
C GLU A 129 -3.42 -21.73 -22.39
N SER A 130 -3.73 -22.17 -21.14
CA SER A 130 -3.12 -21.59 -19.94
C SER A 130 -1.73 -22.10 -19.63
N PHE A 131 -1.33 -23.28 -20.15
CA PHE A 131 -0.04 -23.87 -19.84
C PHE A 131 0.72 -24.22 -21.11
N GLU A 132 1.90 -23.62 -21.30
CA GLU A 132 2.76 -23.93 -22.43
C GLU A 132 3.29 -25.38 -22.39
N LYS A 133 3.77 -25.80 -21.22
CA LYS A 133 4.22 -27.16 -20.98
C LYS A 133 3.11 -28.02 -20.38
N LYS A 134 2.98 -29.27 -20.85
CA LYS A 134 1.97 -30.23 -20.41
C LYS A 134 2.66 -31.45 -19.73
N ASP A 135 3.58 -31.15 -18.77
CA ASP A 135 4.41 -32.14 -18.07
C ASP A 135 4.50 -31.88 -16.55
N PHE A 136 3.39 -31.43 -15.95
CA PHE A 136 3.32 -31.10 -14.53
C PHE A 136 2.31 -31.96 -13.76
N THR A 137 2.42 -31.95 -12.43
CA THR A 137 1.42 -32.54 -11.55
C THR A 137 0.31 -31.55 -11.23
N PHE A 138 -0.94 -32.00 -11.20
CA PHE A 138 -2.06 -31.13 -10.89
C PHE A 138 -3.05 -31.74 -9.91
N LYS A 139 -3.87 -30.87 -9.31
CA LYS A 139 -5.05 -31.22 -8.54
C LYS A 139 -6.26 -30.44 -9.05
N MET A 140 -7.32 -31.17 -9.32
CA MET A 140 -8.59 -30.58 -9.69
C MET A 140 -9.44 -30.27 -8.46
N PHE A 141 -10.00 -29.07 -8.39
CA PHE A 141 -10.97 -28.64 -7.40
C PHE A 141 -12.27 -28.27 -8.06
N CYS A 142 -13.39 -28.52 -7.35
CA CYS A 142 -14.68 -28.02 -7.79
C CYS A 142 -15.41 -27.33 -6.64
N LYS A 143 -16.08 -26.23 -6.97
CA LYS A 143 -17.04 -25.55 -6.10
C LYS A 143 -18.38 -25.42 -6.79
N ARG A 144 -19.47 -25.76 -6.08
CA ARG A 144 -20.82 -25.60 -6.58
C ARG A 144 -21.54 -24.48 -5.85
N GLY A 145 -22.01 -23.48 -6.60
CA GLY A 145 -22.93 -22.45 -6.09
C GLY A 145 -24.34 -22.98 -5.92
N ASP A 146 -24.79 -23.85 -6.85
CA ASP A 146 -26.06 -24.55 -6.80
C ASP A 146 -25.87 -25.99 -6.34
N LYS A 147 -26.50 -26.36 -5.23
CA LYS A 147 -26.50 -27.75 -4.70
C LYS A 147 -27.41 -28.72 -5.45
N SER A 148 -28.30 -28.22 -6.28
CA SER A 148 -29.17 -29.03 -7.12
C SER A 148 -28.50 -29.59 -8.38
N TYR A 149 -27.26 -29.10 -8.69
CA TYR A 149 -26.50 -29.65 -9.82
C TYR A 149 -26.33 -31.18 -9.70
N PRO A 150 -26.53 -31.97 -10.79
CA PRO A 150 -26.64 -33.44 -10.74
C PRO A 150 -25.44 -34.17 -10.12
N LYS A 151 -24.20 -33.61 -10.29
CA LYS A 151 -22.98 -34.19 -9.75
C LYS A 151 -22.51 -33.45 -8.49
N THR A 152 -21.89 -34.13 -7.54
CA THR A 152 -21.24 -33.52 -6.37
C THR A 152 -19.92 -32.89 -6.74
N SER A 153 -19.41 -31.97 -5.91
CA SER A 153 -18.10 -31.30 -6.17
C SER A 153 -16.93 -32.30 -6.27
N PRO A 154 -16.84 -33.37 -5.44
CA PRO A 154 -15.81 -34.39 -5.61
C PRO A 154 -15.94 -35.17 -6.92
N GLU A 155 -17.18 -35.54 -7.33
CA GLU A 155 -17.42 -36.24 -8.60
C GLU A 155 -17.00 -35.37 -9.79
N ILE A 156 -17.41 -34.09 -9.83
CA ILE A 156 -16.98 -33.15 -10.86
C ILE A 156 -15.46 -33.05 -10.93
N ALA A 157 -14.79 -32.88 -9.77
CA ALA A 157 -13.34 -32.77 -9.74
C ALA A 157 -12.63 -34.04 -10.24
N SER A 158 -13.14 -35.22 -9.87
CA SER A 158 -12.62 -36.51 -10.33
C SER A 158 -12.79 -36.70 -11.83
N ASP A 159 -14.01 -36.44 -12.33
CA ASP A 159 -14.36 -36.67 -13.74
C ASP A 159 -13.59 -35.70 -14.66
N LEU A 160 -13.50 -34.40 -14.28
CA LEU A 160 -12.70 -33.41 -15.04
C LEU A 160 -11.20 -33.71 -14.96
N GLY A 161 -10.73 -34.26 -13.85
CA GLY A 161 -9.35 -34.76 -13.75
C GLY A 161 -9.09 -35.89 -14.77
N GLY A 162 -10.03 -36.80 -14.93
CA GLY A 162 -9.99 -37.84 -15.96
C GLY A 162 -9.97 -37.27 -17.38
N VAL A 163 -10.86 -36.32 -17.67
CA VAL A 163 -10.90 -35.61 -18.97
C VAL A 163 -9.56 -34.96 -19.32
N ILE A 164 -8.88 -34.32 -18.34
CA ILE A 164 -7.56 -33.74 -18.55
C ILE A 164 -6.51 -34.82 -18.86
N LEU A 165 -6.50 -35.93 -18.10
CA LEU A 165 -5.54 -37.01 -18.30
C LEU A 165 -5.69 -37.71 -19.66
N ASP A 166 -6.93 -37.83 -20.12
CA ASP A 166 -7.24 -38.45 -21.42
C ASP A 166 -6.75 -37.61 -22.60
N HIS A 167 -6.73 -36.26 -22.45
CA HIS A 167 -6.32 -35.34 -23.51
C HIS A 167 -4.80 -34.99 -23.43
N PHE A 168 -4.23 -35.00 -22.23
CA PHE A 168 -2.83 -34.59 -22.00
C PHE A 168 -2.05 -35.69 -21.29
N PRO A 169 -1.49 -36.67 -22.02
CA PRO A 169 -0.79 -37.83 -21.44
C PRO A 169 0.48 -37.49 -20.61
N GLY A 170 1.02 -36.26 -20.78
CA GLY A 170 2.17 -35.80 -19.99
C GLY A 170 1.80 -35.30 -18.59
N LEU A 171 0.52 -35.07 -18.32
CA LEU A 171 0.05 -34.61 -17.01
C LEU A 171 -0.19 -35.79 -16.06
N SER A 172 -0.05 -35.55 -14.77
CA SER A 172 -0.36 -36.53 -13.73
C SER A 172 -1.03 -35.85 -12.53
N VAL A 173 -1.79 -36.64 -11.74
CA VAL A 173 -2.50 -36.13 -10.56
C VAL A 173 -1.64 -36.33 -9.31
N ASP A 174 -1.38 -35.23 -8.57
CA ASP A 174 -0.87 -35.27 -7.21
C ASP A 174 -1.85 -34.54 -6.26
N VAL A 175 -2.45 -35.31 -5.36
CA VAL A 175 -3.46 -34.80 -4.41
C VAL A 175 -2.83 -34.10 -3.22
N LEU A 176 -1.57 -34.43 -2.87
CA LEU A 176 -0.89 -33.92 -1.69
C LEU A 176 -0.01 -32.70 -1.99
N HIS A 177 0.76 -32.76 -3.07
CA HIS A 177 1.73 -31.73 -3.45
C HIS A 177 1.65 -31.37 -4.94
N PRO A 178 0.48 -30.92 -5.44
CA PRO A 178 0.34 -30.58 -6.85
C PRO A 178 1.19 -29.34 -7.20
N GLU A 179 1.81 -29.36 -8.37
CA GLU A 179 2.49 -28.18 -8.92
C GLU A 179 1.48 -27.11 -9.37
N LYS A 180 0.30 -27.53 -9.86
CA LYS A 180 -0.78 -26.63 -10.28
C LYS A 180 -2.11 -27.04 -9.65
N SER A 181 -2.91 -26.02 -9.28
CA SER A 181 -4.27 -26.21 -8.75
C SER A 181 -5.26 -25.66 -9.76
N ILE A 182 -6.07 -26.51 -10.37
CA ILE A 182 -7.10 -26.11 -11.32
C ILE A 182 -8.45 -26.15 -10.61
N THR A 183 -9.23 -25.08 -10.67
CA THR A 183 -10.54 -24.98 -10.00
C THR A 183 -11.63 -24.69 -11.01
N VAL A 184 -12.70 -25.49 -10.97
CA VAL A 184 -13.96 -25.21 -11.67
C VAL A 184 -15.01 -24.77 -10.65
N GLU A 185 -15.69 -23.66 -10.93
CA GLU A 185 -16.86 -23.22 -10.16
C GLU A 185 -18.10 -23.35 -11.06
N VAL A 186 -19.10 -24.13 -10.62
CA VAL A 186 -20.40 -24.27 -11.29
C VAL A 186 -21.44 -23.49 -10.49
N ARG A 187 -22.01 -22.43 -11.10
CA ARG A 187 -23.01 -21.53 -10.54
C ARG A 187 -24.18 -21.35 -11.51
N SER A 188 -24.62 -20.12 -11.80
CA SER A 188 -25.49 -19.77 -12.93
C SER A 188 -24.84 -20.05 -14.28
N GLN A 189 -23.51 -19.98 -14.29
CA GLN A 189 -22.61 -20.31 -15.40
C GLN A 189 -21.36 -21.01 -14.86
N ALA A 190 -20.48 -21.50 -15.72
CA ALA A 190 -19.25 -22.15 -15.28
C ALA A 190 -18.02 -21.27 -15.45
N TYR A 191 -17.11 -21.38 -14.48
CA TYR A 191 -15.85 -20.66 -14.42
C TYR A 191 -14.71 -21.66 -14.20
N ILE A 192 -13.57 -21.44 -14.88
CA ILE A 192 -12.36 -22.20 -14.64
C ILE A 192 -11.17 -21.26 -14.46
N TYR A 193 -10.31 -21.56 -13.50
CA TYR A 193 -9.10 -20.82 -13.19
C TYR A 193 -8.07 -21.72 -12.50
N SER A 194 -6.82 -21.29 -12.54
CA SER A 194 -5.71 -21.92 -11.83
C SER A 194 -5.16 -21.01 -10.72
N ASP A 195 -3.91 -21.23 -10.35
CA ASP A 195 -3.18 -20.34 -9.45
C ASP A 195 -3.15 -18.91 -10.03
N GLY A 196 -3.19 -17.94 -9.13
CA GLY A 196 -3.28 -16.54 -9.50
C GLY A 196 -2.17 -15.71 -8.87
N TYR A 197 -2.33 -14.41 -8.98
CA TYR A 197 -1.42 -13.42 -8.44
C TYR A 197 -1.73 -13.12 -6.98
N LYS A 198 -0.69 -12.77 -6.22
CA LYS A 198 -0.83 -12.32 -4.84
C LYS A 198 -1.09 -10.81 -4.81
N GLY A 199 -2.12 -10.38 -4.13
CA GLY A 199 -2.40 -8.97 -3.85
C GLY A 199 -1.79 -8.51 -2.51
N VAL A 200 -1.82 -7.20 -2.28
CA VAL A 200 -1.28 -6.57 -1.06
C VAL A 200 -2.11 -6.80 0.19
N GLY A 201 -3.35 -7.28 0.06
CA GLY A 201 -4.26 -7.50 1.18
C GLY A 201 -4.75 -6.21 1.85
N GLY A 202 -5.17 -6.30 3.11
CA GLY A 202 -5.67 -5.15 3.88
C GLY A 202 -7.14 -4.86 3.66
N MET A 203 -7.51 -3.57 3.74
CA MET A 203 -8.87 -3.06 3.59
C MET A 203 -8.93 -1.99 2.50
N PRO A 204 -10.06 -1.82 1.80
CA PRO A 204 -10.22 -0.79 0.78
C PRO A 204 -9.97 0.61 1.36
N VAL A 205 -9.21 1.43 0.64
CA VAL A 205 -8.90 2.81 1.08
C VAL A 205 -10.18 3.63 1.22
N GLY A 206 -10.24 4.47 2.26
CA GLY A 206 -11.38 5.33 2.55
C GLY A 206 -12.48 4.69 3.39
N CYS A 207 -12.51 3.36 3.55
CA CYS A 207 -13.54 2.70 4.37
C CYS A 207 -13.40 2.97 5.89
N ASN A 208 -12.25 3.46 6.36
CA ASN A 208 -11.95 3.77 7.76
C ASN A 208 -11.57 5.25 7.99
N GLY A 209 -12.13 6.16 7.19
CA GLY A 209 -11.89 7.59 7.36
C GLY A 209 -10.58 8.05 6.72
N LYS A 210 -10.08 9.22 7.19
CA LYS A 210 -8.95 9.95 6.60
C LYS A 210 -7.97 10.40 7.67
N ALA A 211 -6.66 10.39 7.35
CA ALA A 211 -5.62 10.86 8.24
C ALA A 211 -4.59 11.73 7.50
N MET A 212 -3.86 12.56 8.26
CA MET A 212 -2.82 13.44 7.77
C MET A 212 -1.45 12.83 8.05
N LEU A 213 -0.71 12.53 6.98
CA LEU A 213 0.66 12.02 7.05
C LEU A 213 1.65 13.19 7.12
N LEU A 214 2.51 13.22 8.14
CA LEU A 214 3.69 14.07 8.13
C LEU A 214 4.73 13.41 7.23
N LEU A 215 4.74 13.80 5.96
CA LEU A 215 5.61 13.24 4.93
C LEU A 215 6.95 13.98 4.91
N SER A 216 8.04 13.26 4.88
CA SER A 216 9.41 13.78 4.73
C SER A 216 10.13 13.12 3.56
N GLY A 217 11.32 13.58 3.22
CA GLY A 217 12.19 12.95 2.23
C GLY A 217 12.88 11.66 2.69
N GLY A 218 12.66 11.22 3.94
CA GLY A 218 13.25 10.02 4.52
C GLY A 218 12.50 8.74 4.15
N ILE A 219 13.09 7.59 4.54
CA ILE A 219 12.55 6.24 4.26
C ILE A 219 11.27 5.97 5.05
N ASP A 220 11.17 6.48 6.28
CA ASP A 220 10.20 6.02 7.27
C ASP A 220 8.77 6.54 7.01
N SER A 221 8.62 7.82 6.67
CA SER A 221 7.29 8.43 6.53
C SER A 221 6.45 7.87 5.36
N PRO A 222 7.01 7.56 4.16
CA PRO A 222 6.25 6.88 3.10
C PRO A 222 5.76 5.49 3.54
N VAL A 223 6.60 4.73 4.25
CA VAL A 223 6.25 3.41 4.79
C VAL A 223 5.13 3.51 5.82
N ALA A 224 5.19 4.51 6.70
CA ALA A 224 4.14 4.76 7.69
C ALA A 224 2.79 5.06 7.02
N GLY A 225 2.78 5.91 6.00
CA GLY A 225 1.59 6.21 5.20
C GLY A 225 1.00 4.96 4.56
N TYR A 226 1.83 4.17 3.87
CA TYR A 226 1.43 2.90 3.27
C TYR A 226 0.79 1.93 4.29
N MET A 227 1.40 1.75 5.46
CA MET A 227 0.92 0.83 6.48
C MET A 227 -0.46 1.21 7.03
N ILE A 228 -0.70 2.51 7.26
CA ILE A 228 -2.01 2.98 7.76
C ILE A 228 -3.05 2.94 6.64
N ALA A 229 -2.69 3.32 5.41
CA ALA A 229 -3.61 3.22 4.27
C ALA A 229 -4.05 1.79 3.99
N LYS A 230 -3.16 0.81 4.17
CA LYS A 230 -3.49 -0.63 4.10
C LYS A 230 -4.59 -1.05 5.09
N ARG A 231 -4.87 -0.26 6.13
CA ARG A 231 -5.99 -0.47 7.07
C ARG A 231 -7.28 0.25 6.65
N GLY A 232 -7.34 0.73 5.41
CA GLY A 232 -8.51 1.36 4.82
C GLY A 232 -8.63 2.86 5.09
N VAL A 233 -7.55 3.53 5.49
CA VAL A 233 -7.51 4.97 5.77
C VAL A 233 -7.06 5.73 4.53
N SER A 234 -7.82 6.73 4.10
CA SER A 234 -7.38 7.70 3.08
C SER A 234 -6.29 8.61 3.65
N ILE A 235 -5.34 9.02 2.83
CA ILE A 235 -4.16 9.80 3.25
C ILE A 235 -4.16 11.17 2.55
N ASP A 236 -4.14 12.26 3.33
CA ASP A 236 -3.56 13.53 2.91
C ASP A 236 -2.18 13.68 3.55
N ALA A 237 -1.32 14.53 3.02
CA ALA A 237 0.04 14.70 3.53
C ALA A 237 0.39 16.16 3.79
N THR A 238 1.25 16.39 4.78
CA THR A 238 1.89 17.69 5.06
C THR A 238 3.40 17.51 5.04
N TYR A 239 4.09 18.37 4.29
CA TYR A 239 5.54 18.48 4.22
C TYR A 239 5.97 19.87 4.66
N PHE A 240 7.02 19.93 5.49
CA PHE A 240 7.63 21.16 5.96
C PHE A 240 8.87 21.48 5.14
N HIS A 241 8.83 22.60 4.44
CA HIS A 241 9.90 23.11 3.59
C HIS A 241 10.48 24.37 4.20
N ALA A 242 11.79 24.54 4.17
CA ALA A 242 12.47 25.69 4.79
C ALA A 242 13.47 26.36 3.81
N PRO A 243 12.99 27.03 2.74
CA PRO A 243 13.85 27.75 1.84
C PRO A 243 14.50 28.99 2.52
N PRO A 244 15.75 29.37 2.21
CA PRO A 244 16.66 28.75 1.26
C PRO A 244 17.47 27.54 1.80
N TYR A 245 17.24 27.16 3.05
CA TYR A 245 18.02 26.11 3.73
C TYR A 245 17.73 24.71 3.21
N THR A 246 16.49 24.42 2.79
CA THR A 246 16.17 23.22 2.01
C THR A 246 16.05 23.57 0.53
N SER A 247 16.58 22.72 -0.34
CA SER A 247 16.59 22.94 -1.78
C SER A 247 15.25 22.60 -2.43
N GLU A 248 14.97 23.15 -3.63
CA GLU A 248 13.83 22.73 -4.46
C GLU A 248 13.93 21.24 -4.84
N ARG A 249 15.14 20.67 -4.90
CA ARG A 249 15.32 19.23 -5.11
C ARG A 249 14.84 18.39 -3.94
N ALA A 250 14.95 18.88 -2.70
CA ALA A 250 14.39 18.24 -1.51
C ALA A 250 12.85 18.25 -1.57
N LYS A 251 12.23 19.36 -1.99
CA LYS A 251 10.80 19.47 -2.23
C LYS A 251 10.35 18.50 -3.33
N GLN A 252 11.05 18.45 -4.47
CA GLN A 252 10.72 17.54 -5.57
C GLN A 252 10.81 16.09 -5.13
N LYS A 253 11.82 15.70 -4.36
CA LYS A 253 11.96 14.37 -3.77
C LYS A 253 10.72 13.95 -2.99
N VAL A 254 10.15 14.83 -2.18
CA VAL A 254 8.92 14.56 -1.40
C VAL A 254 7.69 14.42 -2.32
N ILE A 255 7.60 15.24 -3.37
CA ILE A 255 6.56 15.11 -4.39
C ILE A 255 6.64 13.75 -5.07
N ASP A 256 7.86 13.31 -5.45
CA ASP A 256 8.07 12.02 -6.09
C ASP A 256 7.72 10.84 -5.15
N LEU A 257 8.08 10.94 -3.87
CA LEU A 257 7.65 9.96 -2.86
C LEU A 257 6.12 9.92 -2.71
N ALA A 258 5.46 11.09 -2.70
CA ALA A 258 4.00 11.15 -2.66
C ALA A 258 3.36 10.49 -3.90
N LYS A 259 3.95 10.66 -5.10
CA LYS A 259 3.52 9.98 -6.33
C LYS A 259 3.70 8.45 -6.23
N GLN A 260 4.83 8.00 -5.70
CA GLN A 260 5.10 6.57 -5.54
C GLN A 260 4.10 5.89 -4.59
N ILE A 261 3.83 6.49 -3.43
CA ILE A 261 2.85 5.91 -2.50
C ILE A 261 1.40 6.04 -3.01
N SER A 262 1.09 7.06 -3.83
CA SER A 262 -0.26 7.25 -4.39
C SER A 262 -0.72 6.06 -5.25
N LYS A 263 0.21 5.28 -5.81
CA LYS A 263 -0.08 4.03 -6.53
C LYS A 263 -0.80 2.98 -5.66
N TYR A 264 -0.66 3.06 -4.35
CA TYR A 264 -1.29 2.16 -3.37
C TYR A 264 -2.44 2.83 -2.62
N VAL A 265 -2.22 4.10 -2.21
CA VAL A 265 -3.16 4.79 -1.30
C VAL A 265 -4.21 5.62 -2.03
N GLY A 266 -4.10 5.71 -3.36
CA GLY A 266 -4.94 6.59 -4.18
C GLY A 266 -4.48 8.05 -4.14
N PRO A 267 -5.32 9.00 -4.59
CA PRO A 267 -4.96 10.41 -4.67
C PRO A 267 -4.58 11.01 -3.31
N ILE A 268 -3.50 11.82 -3.28
CA ILE A 268 -3.00 12.50 -2.08
C ILE A 268 -3.09 14.02 -2.27
N LYS A 269 -3.65 14.72 -1.30
CA LYS A 269 -3.52 16.17 -1.20
C LYS A 269 -2.27 16.48 -0.36
N LEU A 270 -1.19 16.90 -1.02
CA LEU A 270 0.08 17.27 -0.39
C LEU A 270 0.07 18.76 -0.06
N ASN A 271 0.14 19.09 1.23
CA ASN A 271 0.27 20.44 1.76
C ASN A 271 1.75 20.72 2.01
N ILE A 272 2.32 21.74 1.35
CA ILE A 272 3.70 22.16 1.53
C ILE A 272 3.69 23.44 2.34
N VAL A 273 4.22 23.37 3.54
CA VAL A 273 4.23 24.46 4.52
C VAL A 273 5.64 25.09 4.57
N ASN A 274 5.74 26.40 4.32
CA ASN A 274 6.98 27.11 4.55
C ASN A 274 7.21 27.27 6.06
N PHE A 275 8.25 26.63 6.57
CA PHE A 275 8.56 26.58 7.99
C PHE A 275 9.75 27.48 8.39
N THR A 276 10.32 28.23 7.44
CA THR A 276 11.56 29.00 7.62
C THR A 276 11.45 30.01 8.75
N ASP A 277 10.45 30.89 8.72
CA ASP A 277 10.31 31.97 9.71
C ASP A 277 10.13 31.41 11.12
N ILE A 278 9.31 30.37 11.27
CA ILE A 278 9.07 29.68 12.54
C ILE A 278 10.36 29.04 13.05
N GLN A 279 11.09 28.33 12.18
CA GLN A 279 12.32 27.65 12.52
C GLN A 279 13.42 28.65 12.98
N MET A 280 13.55 29.77 12.29
CA MET A 280 14.49 30.82 12.64
C MET A 280 14.12 31.47 13.97
N TYR A 281 12.85 31.78 14.18
CA TYR A 281 12.40 32.39 15.44
C TYR A 281 12.61 31.45 16.63
N ILE A 282 12.38 30.15 16.49
CA ILE A 282 12.71 29.14 17.52
C ILE A 282 14.23 29.12 17.77
N TYR A 283 15.05 29.14 16.70
CA TYR A 283 16.52 29.12 16.81
C TYR A 283 17.08 30.33 17.54
N GLU A 284 16.55 31.54 17.28
CA GLU A 284 17.00 32.78 17.89
C GLU A 284 16.57 32.96 19.34
N THR A 285 15.43 32.33 19.72
CA THR A 285 14.75 32.62 20.99
C THR A 285 14.93 31.52 22.04
N CYS A 286 15.10 30.27 21.61
CA CYS A 286 15.04 29.10 22.51
C CYS A 286 16.41 28.47 22.74
N PRO A 287 16.59 27.67 23.83
CA PRO A 287 17.81 26.90 24.05
C PRO A 287 18.09 25.92 22.89
N HIS A 288 19.32 25.94 22.37
CA HIS A 288 19.67 25.19 21.16
C HIS A 288 19.55 23.66 21.34
N GLU A 289 19.76 23.11 22.53
CA GLU A 289 19.61 21.70 22.83
C GLU A 289 18.14 21.21 22.72
N GLU A 290 17.16 22.12 22.80
CA GLU A 290 15.72 21.83 22.76
C GLU A 290 15.10 22.06 21.37
N LEU A 291 15.84 22.66 20.42
CA LEU A 291 15.33 23.09 19.11
C LEU A 291 14.56 22.00 18.37
N THR A 292 15.12 20.80 18.27
CA THR A 292 14.49 19.70 17.55
C THR A 292 13.11 19.33 18.14
N ILE A 293 12.97 19.36 19.46
CA ILE A 293 11.72 19.06 20.14
C ILE A 293 10.72 20.19 19.93
N LEU A 294 11.13 21.43 20.08
CA LEU A 294 10.28 22.62 19.88
C LEU A 294 9.79 22.71 18.44
N MET A 295 10.67 22.56 17.45
CA MET A 295 10.27 22.53 16.04
C MET A 295 9.23 21.44 15.75
N ARG A 296 9.47 20.22 16.26
CA ARG A 296 8.52 19.10 16.08
C ARG A 296 7.18 19.36 16.74
N ARG A 297 7.13 20.01 17.89
CA ARG A 297 5.87 20.41 18.54
C ARG A 297 5.06 21.36 17.64
N TYR A 298 5.71 22.38 17.03
CA TYR A 298 5.02 23.27 16.09
C TYR A 298 4.64 22.58 14.79
N MET A 299 5.47 21.68 14.25
CA MET A 299 5.09 20.86 13.10
C MET A 299 3.84 20.02 13.39
N MET A 300 3.72 19.43 14.58
CA MET A 300 2.55 18.64 14.99
C MET A 300 1.30 19.53 15.09
N ARG A 301 1.37 20.73 15.73
CA ARG A 301 0.25 21.68 15.79
C ARG A 301 -0.22 22.14 14.41
N ILE A 302 0.72 22.50 13.54
CA ILE A 302 0.42 22.92 12.16
C ILE A 302 -0.24 21.79 11.39
N ALA A 303 0.30 20.57 11.49
CA ALA A 303 -0.25 19.39 10.83
C ALA A 303 -1.66 19.06 11.32
N GLU A 304 -1.92 19.18 12.64
CA GLU A 304 -3.23 18.96 13.23
C GLU A 304 -4.25 20.00 12.77
N GLU A 305 -3.88 21.28 12.71
CA GLU A 305 -4.78 22.32 12.20
C GLU A 305 -5.12 22.12 10.71
N ILE A 306 -4.12 21.74 9.88
CA ILE A 306 -4.38 21.39 8.47
C ILE A 306 -5.23 20.12 8.36
N ALA A 307 -5.04 19.15 9.25
CA ALA A 307 -5.82 17.92 9.33
C ALA A 307 -7.29 18.23 9.65
N ASN A 308 -7.55 19.11 10.64
CA ASN A 308 -8.89 19.59 10.99
C ASN A 308 -9.58 20.25 9.78
N ARG A 309 -8.90 21.15 9.09
CA ARG A 309 -9.41 21.81 7.87
C ARG A 309 -9.66 20.85 6.70
N SER A 310 -9.04 19.67 6.73
CA SER A 310 -9.14 18.63 5.70
C SER A 310 -10.04 17.47 6.10
N ASN A 311 -10.76 17.55 7.23
CA ASN A 311 -11.58 16.48 7.81
C ASN A 311 -10.79 15.17 8.05
N CYS A 312 -9.52 15.26 8.42
CA CYS A 312 -8.76 14.14 8.89
C CYS A 312 -9.07 13.88 10.37
N LEU A 313 -8.99 12.61 10.79
CA LEU A 313 -9.33 12.17 12.15
C LEU A 313 -8.11 11.78 12.98
N ALA A 314 -6.92 11.78 12.38
CA ALA A 314 -5.67 11.41 13.02
C ALA A 314 -4.46 11.98 12.28
N LEU A 315 -3.32 12.04 12.96
CA LEU A 315 -2.01 12.26 12.37
C LEU A 315 -1.26 10.93 12.20
N ILE A 316 -0.37 10.85 11.22
CA ILE A 316 0.52 9.71 10.98
C ILE A 316 1.95 10.22 10.94
N THR A 317 2.85 9.58 11.71
CA THR A 317 4.28 9.87 11.69
C THR A 317 5.10 8.60 11.45
N GLY A 318 6.28 8.75 10.82
CA GLY A 318 7.24 7.67 10.58
C GLY A 318 8.21 7.45 11.74
N GLU A 319 7.81 7.70 12.98
CA GLU A 319 8.69 7.58 14.15
C GLU A 319 8.90 6.11 14.55
N SER A 320 10.17 5.74 14.78
CA SER A 320 10.59 4.46 15.38
C SER A 320 11.34 4.74 16.68
N LEU A 321 11.02 3.99 17.75
CA LEU A 321 11.56 4.24 19.07
C LEU A 321 13.08 4.01 19.12
N GLY A 322 13.82 5.03 19.56
CA GLY A 322 15.27 4.95 19.75
C GLY A 322 16.11 5.04 18.46
N GLN A 323 15.51 5.26 17.30
CA GLN A 323 16.24 5.37 16.03
C GLN A 323 17.13 6.63 15.99
N VAL A 324 16.64 7.76 16.51
CA VAL A 324 17.38 9.03 16.62
C VAL A 324 17.10 9.73 17.95
N ALA A 325 17.91 10.73 18.31
CA ALA A 325 17.82 11.44 19.60
C ALA A 325 16.43 12.04 19.89
N SER A 326 15.69 12.46 18.87
CA SER A 326 14.34 13.00 18.99
C SER A 326 13.23 11.94 19.06
N GLN A 327 13.56 10.66 19.00
CA GLN A 327 12.61 9.53 19.03
C GLN A 327 12.77 8.66 20.29
N THR A 328 13.17 9.27 21.40
CA THR A 328 13.11 8.63 22.73
C THR A 328 11.68 8.71 23.30
N MET A 329 11.35 7.88 24.27
CA MET A 329 10.03 7.93 24.92
C MET A 329 9.71 9.33 25.49
N GLN A 330 10.70 10.01 26.07
CA GLN A 330 10.55 11.35 26.61
C GLN A 330 10.31 12.38 25.50
N SER A 331 11.05 12.27 24.39
CA SER A 331 10.87 13.14 23.23
C SER A 331 9.50 12.98 22.60
N LEU A 332 9.07 11.72 22.42
CA LEU A 332 7.73 11.39 21.89
C LEU A 332 6.62 11.89 22.83
N ASN A 333 6.80 11.78 24.14
CA ASN A 333 5.86 12.35 25.11
C ASN A 333 5.73 13.87 24.97
N CYS A 334 6.86 14.59 24.82
CA CYS A 334 6.83 16.04 24.61
C CYS A 334 6.17 16.45 23.31
N THR A 335 6.43 15.74 22.20
CA THR A 335 5.83 16.06 20.89
C THR A 335 4.37 15.66 20.81
N ASN A 336 3.95 14.58 21.49
CA ASN A 336 2.56 14.16 21.52
C ASN A 336 1.67 15.07 22.37
N ALA A 337 2.23 15.72 23.41
CA ALA A 337 1.48 16.56 24.34
C ALA A 337 0.80 17.79 23.73
N VAL A 338 1.11 18.15 22.48
CA VAL A 338 0.48 19.25 21.75
C VAL A 338 -0.63 18.80 20.80
N CYS A 339 -0.90 17.51 20.70
CA CYS A 339 -1.92 16.98 19.80
C CYS A 339 -3.14 16.54 20.60
N GLU A 340 -4.33 16.91 20.14
CA GLU A 340 -5.62 16.42 20.58
C GLU A 340 -6.07 15.20 19.75
N MET A 341 -5.68 15.18 18.47
CA MET A 341 -5.94 14.04 17.60
C MET A 341 -5.10 12.80 17.98
N PRO A 342 -5.60 11.59 17.71
CA PRO A 342 -4.76 10.38 17.75
C PRO A 342 -3.56 10.52 16.80
N VAL A 343 -2.38 10.12 17.28
CA VAL A 343 -1.15 10.08 16.46
C VAL A 343 -0.76 8.63 16.24
N TYR A 344 -0.89 8.16 15.00
CA TYR A 344 -0.52 6.81 14.61
C TYR A 344 0.96 6.73 14.27
N ARG A 345 1.66 5.81 14.93
CA ARG A 345 3.08 5.52 14.75
C ARG A 345 3.27 4.06 14.36
N PRO A 346 2.95 3.68 13.11
CA PRO A 346 2.96 2.26 12.72
C PRO A 346 4.34 1.62 12.80
N LEU A 347 5.41 2.42 12.79
CA LEU A 347 6.80 1.96 12.81
C LEU A 347 7.42 1.95 14.22
N ILE A 348 6.67 2.25 15.26
CA ILE A 348 7.22 2.50 16.59
C ILE A 348 8.06 1.35 17.17
N GLY A 349 7.75 0.11 16.81
CA GLY A 349 8.46 -1.09 17.24
C GLY A 349 9.31 -1.76 16.15
N PHE A 350 9.43 -1.14 14.95
CA PHE A 350 10.19 -1.70 13.84
C PHE A 350 11.66 -1.28 13.93
N ASP A 351 12.56 -2.16 13.59
CA ASP A 351 13.95 -1.80 13.35
C ASP A 351 14.15 -1.22 11.93
N LYS A 352 15.36 -0.71 11.66
CA LYS A 352 15.64 -0.03 10.38
C LYS A 352 15.59 -0.99 9.18
N SER A 353 15.96 -2.24 9.37
CA SER A 353 15.98 -3.25 8.29
C SER A 353 14.56 -3.60 7.86
N GLU A 354 13.64 -3.80 8.80
CA GLU A 354 12.23 -4.07 8.52
C GLU A 354 11.58 -2.92 7.73
N ILE A 355 11.91 -1.66 8.09
CA ILE A 355 11.39 -0.47 7.40
C ILE A 355 11.97 -0.39 5.98
N VAL A 356 13.26 -0.68 5.80
CA VAL A 356 13.93 -0.68 4.48
C VAL A 356 13.31 -1.74 3.56
N GLU A 357 13.06 -2.95 4.06
CA GLU A 357 12.41 -4.01 3.28
C GLU A 357 11.02 -3.58 2.75
N ILE A 358 10.22 -2.92 3.60
CA ILE A 358 8.92 -2.40 3.16
C ILE A 358 9.11 -1.28 2.13
N SER A 359 10.06 -0.36 2.36
CA SER A 359 10.37 0.74 1.45
C SER A 359 10.79 0.26 0.06
N GLN A 360 11.64 -0.77 -0.01
CA GLN A 360 12.03 -1.43 -1.26
C GLN A 360 10.82 -2.06 -1.97
N ARG A 361 9.99 -2.80 -1.22
CA ARG A 361 8.80 -3.46 -1.76
C ARG A 361 7.78 -2.50 -2.36
N ILE A 362 7.63 -1.30 -1.78
CA ILE A 362 6.70 -0.27 -2.28
C ILE A 362 7.35 0.71 -3.26
N GLY A 363 8.63 0.51 -3.58
CA GLY A 363 9.36 1.29 -4.58
C GLY A 363 9.78 2.69 -4.13
N THR A 364 9.78 3.00 -2.81
CA THR A 364 10.13 4.33 -2.30
C THR A 364 11.60 4.45 -1.87
N PHE A 365 12.32 3.34 -1.75
CA PHE A 365 13.67 3.31 -1.18
C PHE A 365 14.66 4.17 -1.97
N GLU A 366 14.78 3.95 -3.30
CA GLU A 366 15.77 4.64 -4.14
C GLU A 366 15.59 6.16 -4.14
N THR A 367 14.33 6.62 -4.13
CA THR A 367 14.03 8.06 -4.00
C THR A 367 14.37 8.57 -2.60
N SER A 368 14.05 7.78 -1.55
CA SER A 368 14.28 8.19 -0.16
C SER A 368 15.75 8.38 0.21
N ILE A 369 16.68 7.64 -0.43
CA ILE A 369 18.12 7.73 -0.16
C ILE A 369 18.84 8.83 -0.95
N LEU A 370 18.14 9.58 -1.82
CA LEU A 370 18.74 10.71 -2.52
C LEU A 370 19.27 11.75 -1.51
N PRO A 371 20.45 12.36 -1.74
CA PRO A 371 21.17 13.18 -0.78
C PRO A 371 20.63 14.61 -0.66
N TYR A 372 19.31 14.74 -0.44
CA TYR A 372 18.66 16.03 -0.22
C TYR A 372 18.11 16.07 1.21
N GLU A 373 18.53 17.09 1.96
CA GLU A 373 18.25 17.21 3.38
C GLU A 373 16.86 17.74 3.68
N ASP A 374 16.26 17.25 4.76
CA ASP A 374 14.98 17.74 5.30
C ASP A 374 15.21 18.92 6.25
N CYS A 375 14.16 19.74 6.47
CA CYS A 375 14.23 20.93 7.33
C CYS A 375 14.68 20.63 8.76
N CYS A 376 14.39 19.44 9.30
CA CYS A 376 14.76 19.05 10.67
C CYS A 376 16.26 18.85 10.87
N THR A 377 17.06 18.73 9.81
CA THR A 377 18.51 18.48 9.90
C THR A 377 19.36 19.74 9.87
N ILE A 378 18.77 20.89 9.54
CA ILE A 378 19.49 22.15 9.29
C ILE A 378 20.08 22.75 10.57
N TYR A 379 19.33 22.72 11.66
CA TYR A 379 19.73 23.30 12.96
C TYR A 379 19.77 22.24 14.06
N VAL A 380 20.51 21.17 13.82
CA VAL A 380 20.71 20.14 14.84
C VAL A 380 21.74 20.63 15.85
N ALA A 381 21.36 20.69 17.12
CA ALA A 381 22.32 20.99 18.19
C ALA A 381 23.44 19.95 18.22
N LYS A 382 24.68 20.39 18.58
CA LYS A 382 25.80 19.46 18.79
C LYS A 382 25.47 18.38 19.83
N HIS A 383 24.66 18.75 20.82
CA HIS A 383 24.19 17.87 21.91
C HIS A 383 22.70 18.07 22.12
N PRO A 384 21.84 17.42 21.28
CA PRO A 384 20.40 17.52 21.46
C PRO A 384 19.96 16.83 22.75
N VAL A 385 18.96 17.38 23.42
CA VAL A 385 18.38 16.76 24.61
C VAL A 385 17.69 15.44 24.22
N THR A 386 18.13 14.33 24.82
CA THR A 386 17.57 13.00 24.56
C THR A 386 16.53 12.57 25.59
N LYS A 387 16.48 13.24 26.75
CA LYS A 387 15.54 13.03 27.84
C LYS A 387 14.86 14.34 28.23
N PRO A 388 14.10 14.98 27.31
CA PRO A 388 13.44 16.25 27.63
C PRO A 388 12.38 16.05 28.72
N ILE A 389 12.22 17.06 29.57
CA ILE A 389 11.17 17.15 30.58
C ILE A 389 10.08 18.05 30.04
N LEU A 390 8.85 17.56 29.89
CA LEU A 390 7.75 18.30 29.28
C LEU A 390 7.58 19.72 29.84
N LYS A 391 7.58 19.88 31.18
CA LYS A 391 7.45 21.19 31.83
C LYS A 391 8.59 22.17 31.50
N VAL A 392 9.79 21.64 31.19
CA VAL A 392 10.94 22.48 30.77
C VAL A 392 10.71 22.96 29.34
N ILE A 393 10.35 22.05 28.44
CA ILE A 393 10.01 22.37 27.05
C ILE A 393 8.86 23.37 26.97
N GLU A 394 7.80 23.21 27.75
CA GLU A 394 6.67 24.16 27.83
C GLU A 394 7.08 25.54 28.36
N ARG A 395 8.08 25.60 29.27
CA ARG A 395 8.65 26.89 29.72
C ARG A 395 9.41 27.58 28.61
N SER A 396 10.24 26.85 27.88
CA SER A 396 10.97 27.40 26.73
C SER A 396 10.04 27.84 25.63
N GLU A 397 8.96 27.11 25.40
CA GLU A 397 7.92 27.45 24.43
C GLU A 397 7.22 28.79 24.72
N LYS A 398 7.07 29.15 26.01
CA LYS A 398 6.52 30.45 26.42
C LYS A 398 7.35 31.65 25.96
N LEU A 399 8.62 31.47 25.68
CA LEU A 399 9.47 32.53 25.11
C LEU A 399 9.01 32.93 23.69
N LEU A 400 8.25 32.11 23.03
CA LEU A 400 7.78 32.30 21.65
C LEU A 400 6.40 32.98 21.57
N GLU A 401 5.65 33.08 22.68
CA GLU A 401 4.22 33.47 22.73
C GLU A 401 3.92 34.83 22.04
N GLU A 402 4.92 35.73 21.92
CA GLU A 402 4.67 37.07 21.36
C GLU A 402 4.32 37.06 19.85
N LYS A 403 4.92 36.15 19.05
CA LYS A 403 4.83 36.19 17.58
C LYS A 403 4.49 34.86 16.93
N ILE A 404 4.64 33.78 17.64
CA ILE A 404 4.59 32.44 17.03
C ILE A 404 3.22 32.09 16.46
N ASP A 405 2.13 32.50 17.09
CA ASP A 405 0.77 32.20 16.64
C ASP A 405 0.44 32.87 15.31
N GLU A 406 0.92 34.13 15.11
CA GLU A 406 0.78 34.83 13.84
C GLU A 406 1.60 34.12 12.74
N MET A 407 2.84 33.72 13.04
CA MET A 407 3.70 32.99 12.11
C MET A 407 3.09 31.63 11.71
N VAL A 408 2.54 30.89 12.67
CA VAL A 408 1.87 29.61 12.45
C VAL A 408 0.63 29.79 11.56
N THR A 409 -0.22 30.79 11.87
CA THR A 409 -1.41 31.10 11.07
C THR A 409 -1.03 31.43 9.64
N LYS A 410 -0.04 32.32 9.45
CA LYS A 410 0.47 32.69 8.13
C LYS A 410 0.99 31.46 7.36
N ALA A 411 1.82 30.62 7.98
CA ALA A 411 2.38 29.42 7.34
C ALA A 411 1.29 28.43 6.91
N ILE A 412 0.20 28.29 7.68
CA ILE A 412 -0.94 27.46 7.34
C ILE A 412 -1.73 28.04 6.17
N ASP A 413 -1.99 29.36 6.18
CA ASP A 413 -2.84 30.01 5.18
C ASP A 413 -2.12 30.17 3.82
N GLU A 414 -0.81 30.43 3.83
CA GLU A 414 0.02 30.59 2.63
C GLU A 414 0.57 29.25 2.08
N ARG A 415 0.22 28.10 2.68
CA ARG A 415 0.72 26.80 2.23
C ARG A 415 0.38 26.51 0.77
N GLU A 416 1.31 25.96 0.04
CA GLU A 416 1.08 25.42 -1.28
C GLU A 416 0.35 24.07 -1.19
N VAL A 417 -0.60 23.81 -2.08
CA VAL A 417 -1.37 22.57 -2.11
C VAL A 417 -1.24 21.92 -3.47
N ILE A 418 -0.63 20.74 -3.52
CA ILE A 418 -0.49 19.92 -4.72
C ILE A 418 -1.43 18.71 -4.63
N LYS A 419 -2.23 18.53 -5.67
CA LYS A 419 -3.05 17.32 -5.81
C LYS A 419 -2.25 16.27 -6.58
N ILE A 420 -1.73 15.28 -5.86
CA ILE A 420 -1.08 14.12 -6.45
C ILE A 420 -2.18 13.18 -6.92
N LYS A 421 -2.23 12.97 -8.22
CA LYS A 421 -3.06 11.92 -8.82
C LYS A 421 -2.20 10.68 -8.99
N GLN A 422 -2.85 9.53 -9.09
CA GLN A 422 -2.17 8.31 -9.51
C GLN A 422 -1.72 8.54 -10.97
N GLU A 423 -0.43 8.78 -11.16
CA GLU A 423 0.19 8.82 -12.48
C GLU A 423 0.82 7.44 -12.73
N ASN A 424 0.68 6.97 -13.95
CA ASN A 424 1.16 5.68 -14.45
C ASN A 424 2.68 5.58 -14.53
#